data_b33019404144e2c82f343bcc98ca8192
#
_entry.id   b33019404144e2c82f343bcc98ca8192
#
_cell.length_a   1.000
_cell.length_b   1.000
_cell.length_c   1.000
_cell.angle_alpha   90.00
_cell.angle_beta   90.00
_cell.angle_gamma   90.00
#
_symmetry.space_group_name_H-M   'P 1'
#
loop_
_entity.id
_entity.type
_entity.pdbx_description
1 polymer ?
#
loop_
_entity_poly.entity_id
_entity_poly.type
_entity_poly.pdbx_seq_one_letter_code
_entity_poly.pdbx_strand_id
1 'polypeptide(L)'
;MSDTLRDYLNQIGKIPLLTAAEEIELGHAIQKMIAVQTDQPSKEEQRILRIGRRAKERMIKGNLRLVVGVAKKYKHLTNRLTMHDLVQEGNIGLIRAVELFDPARGYKFSTYAYWWIRQGIMRSIQVQDRMIKLPTGAGDALRKVRSFTLEYQAQHGRTPTIAECAEVAGVTERAMKDYLAASIDAASLDAKIKTNGHDDASSWIEMISCDGPSVDDELEQDTKIEAVTQALEHMSSDHRQILSMRYGLDTGGEMPIVQIAKTLKIGRDTTSKMIRASENEMRLILKKGPPKKHSLQSSSSSLIWGWG
;
A
#
# COMPACT_ATOMS: atom_id res chain seq x y z
N MET A 1 -18.77 -19.91 -8.87
CA MET A 1 -19.44 -18.93 -7.99
C MET A 1 -19.08 -19.34 -6.57
N SER A 2 -18.67 -18.39 -5.72
CA SER A 2 -18.45 -18.69 -4.30
C SER A 2 -19.79 -19.05 -3.66
N ASP A 3 -19.81 -20.00 -2.73
CA ASP A 3 -21.03 -20.45 -2.05
C ASP A 3 -21.74 -19.29 -1.37
N THR A 4 -20.99 -18.32 -0.83
CA THR A 4 -21.50 -17.10 -0.22
C THR A 4 -22.33 -16.22 -1.17
N LEU A 5 -21.92 -16.07 -2.43
CA LEU A 5 -22.69 -15.30 -3.42
C LEU A 5 -23.99 -16.03 -3.78
N ARG A 6 -23.94 -17.35 -3.87
CA ARG A 6 -25.11 -18.19 -4.16
C ARG A 6 -26.15 -18.08 -3.05
N ASP A 7 -25.71 -18.13 -1.78
CA ASP A 7 -26.60 -18.00 -0.63
C ASP A 7 -27.22 -16.60 -0.56
N TYR A 8 -26.44 -15.56 -0.83
CA TYR A 8 -26.97 -14.19 -0.93
C TYR A 8 -28.05 -14.08 -2.01
N LEU A 9 -27.80 -14.60 -3.22
CA LEU A 9 -28.78 -14.58 -4.32
C LEU A 9 -30.05 -15.35 -3.96
N ASN A 10 -29.93 -16.48 -3.28
CA ASN A 10 -31.09 -17.25 -2.79
C ASN A 10 -31.89 -16.48 -1.73
N GLN A 11 -31.22 -15.75 -0.83
CA GLN A 11 -31.88 -14.93 0.19
C GLN A 11 -32.66 -13.76 -0.41
N ILE A 12 -32.03 -12.99 -1.31
CA ILE A 12 -32.71 -11.84 -1.95
C ILE A 12 -33.83 -12.30 -2.90
N GLY A 13 -33.74 -13.51 -3.44
CA GLY A 13 -34.78 -14.10 -4.29
C GLY A 13 -36.09 -14.37 -3.57
N LYS A 14 -36.05 -14.59 -2.25
CA LYS A 14 -37.25 -14.83 -1.42
C LYS A 14 -38.01 -13.55 -1.07
N ILE A 15 -37.41 -12.37 -1.26
CA ILE A 15 -38.01 -11.09 -0.93
C ILE A 15 -38.95 -10.68 -2.07
N PRO A 16 -40.23 -10.37 -1.78
CA PRO A 16 -41.17 -9.93 -2.79
C PRO A 16 -40.76 -8.57 -3.37
N LEU A 17 -41.02 -8.38 -4.64
CA LEU A 17 -40.82 -7.09 -5.32
C LEU A 17 -41.85 -6.08 -4.82
N LEU A 18 -41.48 -4.82 -4.77
CA LEU A 18 -42.38 -3.72 -4.42
C LEU A 18 -43.26 -3.32 -5.61
N THR A 19 -44.50 -2.97 -5.32
CA THR A 19 -45.40 -2.33 -6.26
C THR A 19 -45.12 -0.82 -6.33
N ALA A 20 -45.53 -0.16 -7.41
CA ALA A 20 -45.34 1.29 -7.54
C ALA A 20 -46.03 2.09 -6.41
N ALA A 21 -47.20 1.61 -5.94
CA ALA A 21 -47.90 2.23 -4.81
C ALA A 21 -47.09 2.11 -3.49
N GLU A 22 -46.53 0.93 -3.24
CA GLU A 22 -45.64 0.72 -2.05
C GLU A 22 -44.35 1.57 -2.14
N GLU A 23 -43.76 1.74 -3.33
CA GLU A 23 -42.58 2.61 -3.49
C GLU A 23 -42.89 4.06 -3.10
N ILE A 24 -44.09 4.58 -3.48
CA ILE A 24 -44.54 5.92 -3.13
C ILE A 24 -44.78 6.05 -1.61
N GLU A 25 -45.51 5.11 -1.03
CA GLU A 25 -45.81 5.12 0.40
C GLU A 25 -44.52 5.07 1.25
N LEU A 26 -43.63 4.14 0.92
CA LEU A 26 -42.32 4.01 1.60
C LEU A 26 -41.46 5.25 1.39
N GLY A 27 -41.46 5.83 0.19
CA GLY A 27 -40.73 7.07 -0.11
C GLY A 27 -41.20 8.25 0.75
N HIS A 28 -42.52 8.44 0.90
CA HIS A 28 -43.04 9.48 1.78
C HIS A 28 -42.69 9.26 3.25
N ALA A 29 -42.72 8.01 3.73
CA ALA A 29 -42.29 7.69 5.11
C ALA A 29 -40.81 7.99 5.35
N ILE A 30 -39.95 7.74 4.36
CA ILE A 30 -38.52 8.03 4.43
C ILE A 30 -38.27 9.54 4.41
N GLN A 31 -38.96 10.30 3.55
CA GLN A 31 -38.84 11.76 3.53
C GLN A 31 -39.24 12.41 4.85
N LYS A 32 -40.35 11.93 5.46
CA LYS A 32 -40.77 12.39 6.79
C LYS A 32 -39.70 12.10 7.87
N MET A 33 -39.03 10.96 7.77
CA MET A 33 -37.94 10.62 8.69
C MET A 33 -36.74 11.55 8.50
N ILE A 34 -36.36 11.86 7.26
CA ILE A 34 -35.22 12.73 6.95
C ILE A 34 -35.47 14.18 7.35
N ALA A 35 -36.75 14.60 7.29
CA ALA A 35 -37.15 15.95 7.71
C ALA A 35 -37.04 16.18 9.25
N VAL A 36 -36.99 15.13 10.04
CA VAL A 36 -36.76 15.22 11.49
C VAL A 36 -35.28 15.40 11.76
N GLN A 37 -34.85 16.65 11.99
CA GLN A 37 -33.45 17.04 12.25
C GLN A 37 -33.26 17.49 13.72
N THR A 38 -33.73 16.70 14.69
CA THR A 38 -33.69 17.10 16.09
C THR A 38 -32.79 16.16 16.88
N ASP A 39 -31.87 16.72 17.69
CA ASP A 39 -30.97 15.93 18.56
C ASP A 39 -31.74 15.26 19.73
N GLN A 40 -32.89 15.84 20.15
CA GLN A 40 -33.77 15.29 21.19
C GLN A 40 -35.19 15.13 20.65
N PRO A 41 -35.47 14.01 19.94
CA PRO A 41 -36.79 13.82 19.32
C PRO A 41 -37.88 13.55 20.36
N SER A 42 -39.02 14.21 20.19
CA SER A 42 -40.26 13.97 20.96
C SER A 42 -40.75 12.55 20.73
N LYS A 43 -41.73 12.08 21.56
CA LYS A 43 -42.32 10.74 21.42
C LYS A 43 -42.91 10.51 20.01
N GLU A 44 -43.51 11.53 19.42
CA GLU A 44 -44.07 11.45 18.07
C GLU A 44 -42.99 11.36 17.00
N GLU A 45 -41.94 12.18 17.10
CA GLU A 45 -40.77 12.16 16.22
C GLU A 45 -40.05 10.82 16.32
N GLN A 46 -39.91 10.23 17.50
CA GLN A 46 -39.34 8.87 17.65
C GLN A 46 -40.18 7.82 16.93
N ARG A 47 -41.51 7.98 16.89
CA ARG A 47 -42.39 7.11 16.10
C ARG A 47 -42.16 7.26 14.60
N ILE A 48 -42.05 8.50 14.12
CA ILE A 48 -41.75 8.81 12.70
C ILE A 48 -40.39 8.21 12.30
N LEU A 49 -39.36 8.40 13.13
CA LEU A 49 -38.04 7.84 12.88
C LEU A 49 -38.04 6.31 12.81
N ARG A 50 -38.82 5.65 13.69
CA ARG A 50 -38.95 4.18 13.68
C ARG A 50 -39.66 3.67 12.43
N ILE A 51 -40.75 4.33 12.03
CA ILE A 51 -41.49 3.98 10.82
C ILE A 51 -40.62 4.20 9.59
N GLY A 52 -39.92 5.34 9.48
CA GLY A 52 -39.04 5.65 8.38
C GLY A 52 -37.86 4.69 8.23
N ARG A 53 -37.26 4.28 9.36
CA ARG A 53 -36.17 3.25 9.33
C ARG A 53 -36.68 1.92 8.77
N ARG A 54 -37.87 1.46 9.21
CA ARG A 54 -38.47 0.23 8.68
C ARG A 54 -38.82 0.36 7.20
N ALA A 55 -39.35 1.52 6.80
CA ALA A 55 -39.66 1.81 5.40
C ALA A 55 -38.37 1.78 4.55
N LYS A 56 -37.29 2.41 5.01
CA LYS A 56 -35.99 2.40 4.36
C LYS A 56 -35.44 0.98 4.17
N GLU A 57 -35.48 0.16 5.22
CA GLU A 57 -35.05 -1.23 5.13
C GLU A 57 -35.88 -2.04 4.14
N ARG A 58 -37.20 -1.88 4.15
CA ARG A 58 -38.09 -2.58 3.22
C ARG A 58 -37.83 -2.17 1.78
N MET A 59 -37.64 -0.87 1.53
CA MET A 59 -37.35 -0.33 0.21
C MET A 59 -35.99 -0.81 -0.32
N ILE A 60 -34.94 -0.87 0.53
CA ILE A 60 -33.64 -1.43 0.17
C ILE A 60 -33.77 -2.92 -0.15
N LYS A 61 -34.33 -3.72 0.77
CA LYS A 61 -34.47 -5.17 0.62
C LYS A 61 -35.24 -5.56 -0.64
N GLY A 62 -36.33 -4.85 -0.97
CA GLY A 62 -37.15 -5.10 -2.16
C GLY A 62 -36.42 -4.82 -3.47
N ASN A 63 -35.37 -3.99 -3.45
CA ASN A 63 -34.63 -3.58 -4.65
C ASN A 63 -33.22 -4.18 -4.79
N LEU A 64 -32.78 -5.07 -3.90
CA LEU A 64 -31.44 -5.71 -3.99
C LEU A 64 -31.23 -6.47 -5.32
N ARG A 65 -32.28 -7.04 -5.89
CA ARG A 65 -32.23 -7.74 -7.18
C ARG A 65 -31.85 -6.81 -8.34
N LEU A 66 -32.27 -5.53 -8.29
CA LEU A 66 -31.88 -4.51 -9.27
C LEU A 66 -30.36 -4.29 -9.25
N VAL A 67 -29.76 -4.20 -8.06
CA VAL A 67 -28.31 -4.03 -7.91
C VAL A 67 -27.53 -5.16 -8.58
N VAL A 68 -27.94 -6.41 -8.39
CA VAL A 68 -27.32 -7.57 -9.04
C VAL A 68 -27.42 -7.47 -10.56
N GLY A 69 -28.59 -7.05 -11.08
CA GLY A 69 -28.80 -6.86 -12.52
C GLY A 69 -27.87 -5.80 -13.12
N VAL A 70 -27.64 -4.70 -12.39
CA VAL A 70 -26.69 -3.65 -12.80
C VAL A 70 -25.25 -4.15 -12.68
N ALA A 71 -24.84 -4.73 -11.53
CA ALA A 71 -23.48 -5.19 -11.29
C ALA A 71 -23.00 -6.22 -12.33
N LYS A 72 -23.87 -7.11 -12.81
CA LYS A 72 -23.54 -8.08 -13.88
C LYS A 72 -23.01 -7.41 -15.13
N LYS A 73 -23.53 -6.22 -15.49
CA LYS A 73 -23.11 -5.48 -16.70
C LYS A 73 -21.69 -4.92 -16.60
N TYR A 74 -21.18 -4.75 -15.37
CA TYR A 74 -19.86 -4.13 -15.12
C TYR A 74 -18.76 -5.13 -14.72
N LYS A 75 -19.09 -6.42 -14.56
CA LYS A 75 -18.12 -7.44 -14.15
C LYS A 75 -16.94 -7.57 -15.11
N HIS A 76 -17.16 -7.36 -16.40
CA HIS A 76 -16.11 -7.44 -17.42
C HIS A 76 -15.12 -6.25 -17.40
N LEU A 77 -15.44 -5.17 -16.67
CA LEU A 77 -14.59 -3.98 -16.56
C LEU A 77 -13.58 -4.04 -15.41
N THR A 78 -13.66 -5.06 -14.57
CA THR A 78 -12.82 -5.24 -13.40
C THR A 78 -12.04 -6.55 -13.45
N ASN A 79 -10.76 -6.49 -13.08
CA ASN A 79 -9.90 -7.67 -13.00
C ASN A 79 -9.79 -8.21 -11.57
N ARG A 80 -9.85 -7.33 -10.56
CA ARG A 80 -9.61 -7.69 -9.16
C ARG A 80 -10.88 -7.79 -8.33
N LEU A 81 -11.84 -6.88 -8.55
CA LEU A 81 -13.09 -6.89 -7.79
C LEU A 81 -13.94 -8.11 -8.14
N THR A 82 -14.40 -8.81 -7.13
CA THR A 82 -15.32 -9.94 -7.30
C THR A 82 -16.73 -9.45 -7.63
N MET A 83 -17.60 -10.35 -8.08
CA MET A 83 -19.03 -10.02 -8.28
C MET A 83 -19.69 -9.60 -6.96
N HIS A 84 -19.23 -10.17 -5.85
CA HIS A 84 -19.74 -9.82 -4.52
C HIS A 84 -19.40 -8.37 -4.16
N ASP A 85 -18.15 -7.96 -4.39
CA ASP A 85 -17.69 -6.59 -4.12
C ASP A 85 -18.50 -5.57 -4.93
N LEU A 86 -18.72 -5.82 -6.24
CA LEU A 86 -19.52 -4.95 -7.08
C LEU A 86 -20.97 -4.82 -6.59
N VAL A 87 -21.54 -5.92 -6.10
CA VAL A 87 -22.90 -5.90 -5.53
C VAL A 87 -22.93 -5.09 -4.25
N GLN A 88 -21.92 -5.22 -3.35
CA GLN A 88 -21.90 -4.45 -2.11
C GLN A 88 -21.72 -2.94 -2.38
N GLU A 89 -20.84 -2.58 -3.28
CA GLU A 89 -20.67 -1.17 -3.68
C GLU A 89 -21.94 -0.61 -4.36
N GLY A 90 -22.59 -1.44 -5.17
CA GLY A 90 -23.90 -1.10 -5.74
C GLY A 90 -24.99 -0.94 -4.66
N ASN A 91 -24.96 -1.73 -3.58
CA ASN A 91 -25.89 -1.60 -2.47
C ASN A 91 -25.69 -0.26 -1.72
N ILE A 92 -24.45 0.23 -1.60
CA ILE A 92 -24.18 1.57 -1.05
C ILE A 92 -24.83 2.64 -1.94
N GLY A 93 -24.71 2.52 -3.25
CA GLY A 93 -25.42 3.38 -4.21
C GLY A 93 -26.93 3.30 -4.07
N LEU A 94 -27.51 2.10 -3.91
CA LEU A 94 -28.94 1.90 -3.68
C LEU A 94 -29.39 2.59 -2.38
N ILE A 95 -28.66 2.47 -1.29
CA ILE A 95 -28.99 3.14 -0.02
C ILE A 95 -29.07 4.65 -0.23
N ARG A 96 -28.13 5.22 -0.95
CA ARG A 96 -28.13 6.65 -1.27
C ARG A 96 -29.31 7.05 -2.14
N ALA A 97 -29.68 6.20 -3.12
CA ALA A 97 -30.85 6.41 -3.95
C ALA A 97 -32.14 6.42 -3.11
N VAL A 98 -32.26 5.52 -2.16
CA VAL A 98 -33.45 5.45 -1.26
C VAL A 98 -33.56 6.69 -0.40
N GLU A 99 -32.46 7.25 0.10
CA GLU A 99 -32.45 8.48 0.89
C GLU A 99 -32.87 9.71 0.09
N LEU A 100 -32.49 9.77 -1.17
CA LEU A 100 -32.71 10.94 -2.02
C LEU A 100 -33.93 10.81 -2.94
N PHE A 101 -34.66 9.71 -2.87
CA PHE A 101 -35.81 9.46 -3.73
C PHE A 101 -36.98 10.39 -3.39
N ASP A 102 -37.51 11.06 -4.42
CA ASP A 102 -38.70 11.91 -4.30
C ASP A 102 -39.86 11.30 -5.08
N PRO A 103 -40.86 10.71 -4.36
CA PRO A 103 -42.02 10.11 -5.00
C PRO A 103 -42.90 11.11 -5.78
N ALA A 104 -42.87 12.42 -5.39
CA ALA A 104 -43.68 13.43 -6.01
C ALA A 104 -43.32 13.69 -7.49
N ARG A 105 -42.13 13.29 -7.92
CA ARG A 105 -41.68 13.45 -9.32
C ARG A 105 -42.29 12.48 -10.32
N GLY A 106 -43.06 11.49 -9.86
CA GLY A 106 -43.80 10.57 -10.72
C GLY A 106 -43.00 9.52 -11.48
N TYR A 107 -41.65 9.43 -11.26
CA TYR A 107 -40.81 8.41 -11.87
C TYR A 107 -40.76 7.15 -11.01
N LYS A 108 -40.62 5.97 -11.68
CA LYS A 108 -40.36 4.71 -10.97
C LYS A 108 -39.01 4.77 -10.21
N PHE A 109 -39.00 4.22 -9.01
CA PHE A 109 -37.78 4.16 -8.22
C PHE A 109 -36.59 3.52 -8.95
N SER A 110 -36.85 2.44 -9.69
CA SER A 110 -35.81 1.73 -10.46
C SER A 110 -35.05 2.60 -11.45
N THR A 111 -35.74 3.55 -12.11
CA THR A 111 -35.11 4.50 -13.05
C THR A 111 -34.15 5.45 -12.36
N TYR A 112 -34.54 5.93 -11.19
CA TYR A 112 -33.70 6.82 -10.38
C TYR A 112 -32.54 6.06 -9.73
N ALA A 113 -32.81 4.91 -9.12
CA ALA A 113 -31.81 4.09 -8.42
C ALA A 113 -30.71 3.57 -9.36
N TYR A 114 -31.02 3.29 -10.64
CA TYR A 114 -30.05 2.82 -11.60
C TYR A 114 -28.82 3.72 -11.69
N TRP A 115 -28.98 5.03 -11.70
CA TRP A 115 -27.88 5.99 -11.79
C TRP A 115 -26.98 5.99 -10.57
N TRP A 116 -27.55 5.91 -9.37
CA TRP A 116 -26.80 5.83 -8.11
C TRP A 116 -26.05 4.52 -7.96
N ILE A 117 -26.70 3.40 -8.29
CA ILE A 117 -26.08 2.07 -8.28
C ILE A 117 -24.91 2.05 -9.26
N ARG A 118 -25.12 2.53 -10.49
CA ARG A 118 -24.07 2.63 -11.50
C ARG A 118 -22.90 3.50 -11.01
N GLN A 119 -23.21 4.65 -10.43
CA GLN A 119 -22.18 5.56 -9.91
C GLN A 119 -21.36 4.90 -8.78
N GLY A 120 -22.01 4.21 -7.85
CA GLY A 120 -21.33 3.46 -6.79
C GLY A 120 -20.36 2.42 -7.35
N ILE A 121 -20.84 1.57 -8.26
CA ILE A 121 -20.03 0.53 -8.92
C ILE A 121 -18.87 1.15 -9.72
N MET A 122 -19.12 2.16 -10.54
CA MET A 122 -18.06 2.78 -11.34
C MET A 122 -17.01 3.46 -10.49
N ARG A 123 -17.42 4.10 -9.38
CA ARG A 123 -16.48 4.71 -8.45
C ARG A 123 -15.61 3.67 -7.74
N SER A 124 -16.19 2.54 -7.33
CA SER A 124 -15.42 1.47 -6.71
C SER A 124 -14.40 0.86 -7.66
N ILE A 125 -14.78 0.62 -8.93
CA ILE A 125 -13.85 0.15 -9.97
C ILE A 125 -12.69 1.15 -10.14
N GLN A 126 -12.96 2.45 -10.18
CA GLN A 126 -11.90 3.46 -10.32
C GLN A 126 -10.92 3.50 -9.13
N VAL A 127 -11.42 3.26 -7.91
CA VAL A 127 -10.64 3.44 -6.69
C VAL A 127 -10.01 2.15 -6.19
N GLN A 128 -10.69 1.01 -6.35
CA GLN A 128 -10.34 -0.25 -5.67
C GLN A 128 -9.85 -1.34 -6.62
N ASP A 129 -10.09 -1.24 -7.95
CA ASP A 129 -9.70 -2.29 -8.89
C ASP A 129 -8.18 -2.39 -9.08
N ARG A 130 -7.41 -1.35 -8.72
CA ARG A 130 -5.95 -1.33 -8.80
C ARG A 130 -5.29 -1.43 -7.43
N MET A 131 -4.18 -2.15 -7.34
CA MET A 131 -3.37 -2.21 -6.12
C MET A 131 -2.76 -0.84 -5.80
N ILE A 132 -2.23 -0.17 -6.82
CA ILE A 132 -1.72 1.20 -6.73
C ILE A 132 -2.78 2.13 -7.29
N LYS A 133 -3.33 2.98 -6.43
CA LYS A 133 -4.40 3.92 -6.79
C LYS A 133 -3.90 4.98 -7.76
N LEU A 134 -4.66 5.18 -8.85
CA LEU A 134 -4.44 6.28 -9.78
C LEU A 134 -5.34 7.48 -9.46
N PRO A 135 -4.87 8.72 -9.71
CA PRO A 135 -5.74 9.89 -9.71
C PRO A 135 -6.91 9.70 -10.68
N THR A 136 -8.09 10.22 -10.33
CA THR A 136 -9.31 10.07 -11.16
C THR A 136 -9.13 10.59 -12.57
N GLY A 137 -8.46 11.74 -12.73
CA GLY A 137 -8.16 12.31 -14.05
C GLY A 137 -7.30 11.39 -14.93
N ALA A 138 -6.30 10.71 -14.35
CA ALA A 138 -5.49 9.74 -15.07
C ALA A 138 -6.31 8.53 -15.51
N GLY A 139 -7.18 8.01 -14.63
CA GLY A 139 -8.09 6.90 -14.95
C GLY A 139 -9.07 7.24 -16.09
N ASP A 140 -9.60 8.46 -16.10
CA ASP A 140 -10.52 8.93 -17.15
C ASP A 140 -9.79 9.12 -18.49
N ALA A 141 -8.56 9.69 -18.47
CA ALA A 141 -7.72 9.83 -19.64
C ALA A 141 -7.38 8.47 -20.26
N LEU A 142 -6.92 7.52 -19.43
CA LEU A 142 -6.59 6.16 -19.89
C LEU A 142 -7.80 5.42 -20.49
N ARG A 143 -9.00 5.64 -19.93
CA ARG A 143 -10.23 5.04 -20.47
C ARG A 143 -10.57 5.61 -21.86
N LYS A 144 -10.46 6.94 -22.04
CA LYS A 144 -10.68 7.58 -23.35
C LYS A 144 -9.67 7.07 -24.37
N VAL A 145 -8.39 7.00 -23.99
CA VAL A 145 -7.32 6.49 -24.85
C VAL A 145 -7.55 5.04 -25.24
N ARG A 146 -7.98 4.18 -24.31
CA ARG A 146 -8.30 2.78 -24.63
C ARG A 146 -9.40 2.65 -25.66
N SER A 147 -10.50 3.39 -25.53
CA SER A 147 -11.59 3.40 -26.52
C SER A 147 -11.09 3.91 -27.88
N PHE A 148 -10.36 5.03 -27.86
CA PHE A 148 -9.77 5.63 -29.05
C PHE A 148 -8.80 4.67 -29.76
N THR A 149 -7.93 4.00 -29.01
CA THR A 149 -6.97 3.04 -29.59
C THR A 149 -7.67 1.92 -30.35
N LEU A 150 -8.76 1.38 -29.80
CA LEU A 150 -9.54 0.33 -30.46
C LEU A 150 -10.17 0.81 -31.76
N GLU A 151 -10.80 2.00 -31.76
CA GLU A 151 -11.39 2.61 -32.94
C GLU A 151 -10.36 2.97 -33.99
N TYR A 152 -9.27 3.59 -33.58
CA TYR A 152 -8.18 4.02 -34.45
C TYR A 152 -7.49 2.82 -35.13
N GLN A 153 -7.26 1.75 -34.37
CA GLN A 153 -6.67 0.52 -34.89
C GLN A 153 -7.58 -0.16 -35.92
N ALA A 154 -8.89 -0.14 -35.69
CA ALA A 154 -9.86 -0.65 -36.65
C ALA A 154 -9.92 0.16 -37.95
N GLN A 155 -9.74 1.49 -37.89
CA GLN A 155 -9.81 2.37 -39.05
C GLN A 155 -8.48 2.47 -39.83
N HIS A 156 -7.34 2.51 -39.13
CA HIS A 156 -6.05 2.81 -39.73
C HIS A 156 -5.07 1.62 -39.73
N GLY A 157 -5.41 0.48 -39.12
CA GLY A 157 -4.56 -0.71 -39.06
C GLY A 157 -3.28 -0.56 -38.22
N ARG A 158 -3.08 0.60 -37.56
CA ARG A 158 -1.91 0.89 -36.69
C ARG A 158 -2.34 1.38 -35.32
N THR A 159 -1.46 1.28 -34.35
CA THR A 159 -1.67 1.88 -33.02
C THR A 159 -1.43 3.39 -33.08
N PRO A 160 -2.21 4.20 -32.32
CA PRO A 160 -2.02 5.64 -32.25
C PRO A 160 -0.69 5.98 -31.55
N THR A 161 -0.08 7.11 -31.91
CA THR A 161 1.09 7.65 -31.24
C THR A 161 0.72 8.29 -29.90
N ILE A 162 1.73 8.54 -29.05
CA ILE A 162 1.52 9.19 -27.75
C ILE A 162 0.93 10.60 -27.91
N ALA A 163 1.33 11.32 -28.97
CA ALA A 163 0.80 12.64 -29.28
C ALA A 163 -0.71 12.58 -29.62
N GLU A 164 -1.12 11.66 -30.48
CA GLU A 164 -2.53 11.42 -30.82
C GLU A 164 -3.36 11.01 -29.58
N CYS A 165 -2.79 10.17 -28.72
CA CYS A 165 -3.42 9.78 -27.45
C CYS A 165 -3.58 10.97 -26.48
N ALA A 166 -2.57 11.84 -26.40
CA ALA A 166 -2.58 13.00 -25.53
C ALA A 166 -3.63 14.03 -25.98
N GLU A 167 -3.75 14.25 -27.28
CA GLU A 167 -4.76 15.14 -27.87
C GLU A 167 -6.18 14.69 -27.53
N VAL A 168 -6.50 13.40 -27.72
CA VAL A 168 -7.83 12.83 -27.42
C VAL A 168 -8.12 12.85 -25.90
N ALA A 169 -7.11 12.63 -25.08
CA ALA A 169 -7.27 12.69 -23.63
C ALA A 169 -7.38 14.14 -23.10
N GLY A 170 -6.94 15.14 -23.88
CA GLY A 170 -6.89 16.54 -23.46
C GLY A 170 -5.79 16.82 -22.43
N VAL A 171 -4.64 16.12 -22.53
CA VAL A 171 -3.49 16.24 -21.62
C VAL A 171 -2.19 16.48 -22.43
N THR A 172 -1.14 16.91 -21.74
CA THR A 172 0.18 17.04 -22.39
C THR A 172 0.79 15.66 -22.70
N GLU A 173 1.64 15.57 -23.71
CA GLU A 173 2.35 14.33 -24.05
C GLU A 173 3.14 13.75 -22.86
N ARG A 174 3.76 14.64 -22.04
CA ARG A 174 4.49 14.24 -20.84
C ARG A 174 3.56 13.56 -19.84
N ALA A 175 2.43 14.19 -19.52
CA ALA A 175 1.44 13.61 -18.63
C ALA A 175 0.88 12.28 -19.18
N MET A 176 0.70 12.18 -20.50
CA MET A 176 0.24 10.95 -21.13
C MET A 176 1.27 9.82 -20.98
N LYS A 177 2.56 10.10 -21.15
CA LYS A 177 3.65 9.13 -20.87
C LYS A 177 3.62 8.65 -19.44
N ASP A 178 3.50 9.58 -18.48
CA ASP A 178 3.45 9.27 -17.05
C ASP A 178 2.21 8.42 -16.72
N TYR A 179 1.05 8.71 -17.32
CA TYR A 179 -0.18 7.92 -17.13
C TYR A 179 -0.07 6.52 -17.72
N LEU A 180 0.55 6.38 -18.90
CA LEU A 180 0.77 5.06 -19.51
C LEU A 180 1.75 4.22 -18.67
N ALA A 181 2.84 4.82 -18.18
CA ALA A 181 3.78 4.14 -17.29
C ALA A 181 3.11 3.71 -15.97
N ALA A 182 2.29 4.58 -15.37
CA ALA A 182 1.53 4.27 -14.17
C ALA A 182 0.36 3.28 -14.39
N SER A 183 -0.02 3.04 -15.65
CA SER A 183 -1.12 2.12 -15.99
C SER A 183 -0.75 0.64 -15.87
N ILE A 184 0.54 0.33 -15.75
CA ILE A 184 1.03 -1.05 -15.61
C ILE A 184 0.55 -1.62 -14.28
N ASP A 185 -0.14 -2.76 -14.33
CA ASP A 185 -0.58 -3.44 -13.13
C ASP A 185 0.58 -4.15 -12.43
N ALA A 186 0.54 -4.18 -11.09
CA ALA A 186 1.52 -4.93 -10.31
C ALA A 186 1.37 -6.44 -10.58
N ALA A 187 2.49 -7.09 -10.91
CA ALA A 187 2.54 -8.55 -11.05
C ALA A 187 2.74 -9.22 -9.69
N SER A 188 2.20 -10.43 -9.52
CA SER A 188 2.47 -11.23 -8.32
C SER A 188 3.90 -11.78 -8.36
N LEU A 189 4.64 -11.61 -7.29
CA LEU A 189 5.97 -12.19 -7.13
C LEU A 189 5.94 -13.73 -7.04
N ASP A 190 4.83 -14.29 -6.57
CA ASP A 190 4.62 -15.75 -6.52
C ASP A 190 4.21 -16.34 -7.87
N ALA A 191 3.96 -15.50 -8.88
CA ALA A 191 3.62 -15.99 -10.19
C ALA A 191 4.78 -16.76 -10.80
N LYS A 192 4.49 -17.98 -11.29
CA LYS A 192 5.47 -18.83 -11.95
C LYS A 192 5.83 -18.27 -13.32
N ILE A 193 7.13 -18.23 -13.61
CA ILE A 193 7.65 -17.83 -14.92
C ILE A 193 7.46 -19.01 -15.86
N LYS A 194 6.75 -18.79 -16.97
CA LYS A 194 6.60 -19.82 -18.01
C LYS A 194 7.94 -19.98 -18.74
N THR A 195 8.72 -20.96 -18.33
CA THR A 195 9.92 -21.37 -19.06
C THR A 195 9.53 -22.48 -20.04
N ASN A 196 9.98 -22.37 -21.28
CA ASN A 196 9.68 -23.36 -22.32
C ASN A 196 10.17 -24.76 -21.90
N GLY A 197 9.26 -25.59 -21.42
CA GLY A 197 9.45 -27.03 -21.36
C GLY A 197 9.93 -27.68 -20.07
N HIS A 198 10.09 -26.96 -18.96
CA HIS A 198 10.40 -27.57 -17.66
C HIS A 198 9.29 -27.28 -16.64
N ASP A 199 8.84 -28.34 -15.93
CA ASP A 199 7.80 -28.27 -14.88
C ASP A 199 8.27 -27.52 -13.60
N ASP A 200 9.55 -27.29 -13.41
CA ASP A 200 10.14 -26.47 -12.36
C ASP A 200 10.16 -25.00 -12.76
N ALA A 201 8.97 -24.40 -12.83
CA ALA A 201 8.85 -22.97 -13.08
C ALA A 201 9.15 -22.20 -11.79
N SER A 202 10.34 -21.57 -11.72
CA SER A 202 10.72 -20.66 -10.65
C SER A 202 9.73 -19.49 -10.55
N SER A 203 9.49 -18.99 -9.33
CA SER A 203 8.70 -17.79 -9.11
C SER A 203 9.52 -16.53 -9.36
N TRP A 204 8.84 -15.40 -9.64
CA TRP A 204 9.53 -14.11 -9.79
C TRP A 204 10.36 -13.74 -8.57
N ILE A 205 9.89 -14.09 -7.36
CA ILE A 205 10.59 -13.77 -6.12
C ILE A 205 11.97 -14.45 -6.02
N GLU A 206 12.12 -15.64 -6.60
CA GLU A 206 13.39 -16.37 -6.59
C GLU A 206 14.45 -15.74 -7.50
N MET A 207 14.03 -14.92 -8.47
CA MET A 207 14.93 -14.24 -9.40
C MET A 207 15.37 -12.85 -8.93
N ILE A 208 14.69 -12.29 -7.93
CA ILE A 208 15.00 -10.96 -7.41
C ILE A 208 16.11 -11.10 -6.37
N SER A 209 17.24 -10.42 -6.58
CA SER A 209 18.32 -10.34 -5.60
C SER A 209 17.88 -9.57 -4.35
N CYS A 210 18.37 -9.96 -3.19
CA CYS A 210 18.21 -9.19 -1.96
C CYS A 210 18.99 -7.88 -2.07
N ASP A 211 18.41 -6.77 -1.59
CA ASP A 211 19.10 -5.48 -1.47
C ASP A 211 20.00 -5.40 -0.21
N GLY A 212 20.02 -6.45 0.59
CA GLY A 212 20.88 -6.54 1.78
C GLY A 212 22.35 -6.73 1.43
N PRO A 213 23.27 -6.40 2.36
CA PRO A 213 24.68 -6.68 2.18
C PRO A 213 24.90 -8.18 1.93
N SER A 214 25.87 -8.51 1.06
CA SER A 214 26.25 -9.90 0.86
C SER A 214 26.95 -10.44 2.10
N VAL A 215 27.00 -11.77 2.25
CA VAL A 215 27.74 -12.40 3.36
C VAL A 215 29.22 -11.97 3.35
N ASP A 216 29.78 -11.77 2.17
CA ASP A 216 31.16 -11.28 2.02
C ASP A 216 31.30 -9.83 2.51
N ASP A 217 30.32 -8.95 2.24
CA ASP A 217 30.32 -7.58 2.74
C ASP A 217 30.17 -7.53 4.27
N GLU A 218 29.36 -8.38 4.87
CA GLU A 218 29.22 -8.51 6.33
C GLU A 218 30.54 -8.96 6.96
N LEU A 219 31.17 -10.02 6.42
CA LEU A 219 32.48 -10.49 6.89
C LEU A 219 33.57 -9.43 6.74
N GLU A 220 33.54 -8.66 5.63
CA GLU A 220 34.49 -7.57 5.41
C GLU A 220 34.27 -6.44 6.44
N GLN A 221 33.02 -6.12 6.79
CA GLN A 221 32.70 -5.15 7.84
C GLN A 221 33.14 -5.65 9.21
N ASP A 222 32.86 -6.89 9.56
CA ASP A 222 33.29 -7.49 10.84
C ASP A 222 34.81 -7.48 10.97
N THR A 223 35.51 -7.87 9.89
CA THR A 223 36.99 -7.80 9.85
C THR A 223 37.51 -6.39 10.06
N LYS A 224 36.86 -5.37 9.46
CA LYS A 224 37.20 -3.97 9.66
C LYS A 224 36.96 -3.51 11.09
N ILE A 225 35.84 -3.91 11.69
CA ILE A 225 35.50 -3.60 13.08
C ILE A 225 36.53 -4.23 14.03
N GLU A 226 36.88 -5.51 13.82
CA GLU A 226 37.89 -6.19 14.60
C GLU A 226 39.27 -5.50 14.50
N ALA A 227 39.69 -5.14 13.27
CA ALA A 227 40.93 -4.45 13.03
C ALA A 227 41.01 -3.09 13.75
N VAL A 228 39.89 -2.32 13.70
CA VAL A 228 39.80 -1.03 14.41
C VAL A 228 39.83 -1.23 15.93
N THR A 229 39.13 -2.23 16.46
CA THR A 229 39.10 -2.54 17.88
C THR A 229 40.48 -2.93 18.38
N GLN A 230 41.20 -3.80 17.66
CA GLN A 230 42.59 -4.18 17.98
C GLN A 230 43.53 -2.98 17.88
N ALA A 231 43.35 -2.10 16.87
CA ALA A 231 44.16 -0.89 16.79
C ALA A 231 43.96 0.03 17.99
N LEU A 232 42.71 0.20 18.47
CA LEU A 232 42.42 0.98 19.68
C LEU A 232 43.05 0.39 20.95
N GLU A 233 43.14 -0.94 21.06
CA GLU A 233 43.81 -1.60 22.19
C GLU A 233 45.33 -1.30 22.26
N HIS A 234 45.94 -1.10 21.09
CA HIS A 234 47.40 -0.85 20.98
C HIS A 234 47.77 0.64 20.99
N MET A 235 46.80 1.53 21.02
CA MET A 235 47.01 2.98 21.14
C MET A 235 47.29 3.42 22.57
N SER A 236 47.94 4.59 22.73
CA SER A 236 48.10 5.22 24.05
C SER A 236 46.71 5.52 24.68
N SER A 237 46.63 5.48 26.02
CA SER A 237 45.38 5.72 26.77
C SER A 237 44.72 7.04 26.40
N ASP A 238 45.51 8.10 26.28
CA ASP A 238 45.05 9.45 26.02
C ASP A 238 44.47 9.59 24.60
N HIS A 239 45.12 8.98 23.61
CA HIS A 239 44.64 8.98 22.22
C HIS A 239 43.38 8.12 22.06
N ARG A 240 43.31 6.97 22.74
CA ARG A 240 42.12 6.13 22.77
C ARG A 240 40.92 6.88 23.35
N GLN A 241 41.09 7.54 24.48
CA GLN A 241 40.05 8.29 25.16
C GLN A 241 39.53 9.45 24.29
N ILE A 242 40.40 10.16 23.59
CA ILE A 242 40.01 11.25 22.68
C ILE A 242 39.19 10.73 21.48
N LEU A 243 39.63 9.63 20.88
CA LEU A 243 38.88 9.02 19.76
C LEU A 243 37.55 8.44 20.22
N SER A 244 37.52 7.80 21.39
CA SER A 244 36.28 7.28 21.99
C SER A 244 35.27 8.41 22.24
N MET A 245 35.68 9.54 22.79
CA MET A 245 34.82 10.71 22.98
C MET A 245 34.40 11.32 21.62
N ARG A 246 35.30 11.39 20.66
CA ARG A 246 35.05 12.03 19.36
C ARG A 246 34.02 11.26 18.51
N TYR A 247 34.16 9.95 18.43
CA TYR A 247 33.36 9.06 17.63
C TYR A 247 32.27 8.32 18.42
N GLY A 248 32.18 8.55 19.72
CA GLY A 248 31.14 7.98 20.56
C GLY A 248 31.26 6.46 20.76
N LEU A 249 32.46 5.92 20.72
CA LEU A 249 32.69 4.47 20.78
C LEU A 249 32.20 3.83 22.07
N ASP A 250 32.28 4.54 23.22
CA ASP A 250 31.83 4.05 24.51
C ASP A 250 30.45 4.53 24.91
N THR A 251 30.04 5.73 24.47
CA THR A 251 28.79 6.38 24.90
C THR A 251 27.70 6.43 23.83
N GLY A 252 28.00 5.95 22.63
CA GLY A 252 27.05 5.95 21.49
C GLY A 252 26.72 7.34 20.91
N GLY A 253 27.38 8.41 21.42
CA GLY A 253 27.14 9.77 20.93
C GLY A 253 28.47 10.51 20.62
N GLU A 254 28.57 11.04 19.40
CA GLU A 254 29.68 11.85 18.95
C GLU A 254 29.79 13.16 19.75
N MET A 255 30.97 13.49 20.26
CA MET A 255 31.20 14.77 20.95
C MET A 255 31.89 15.78 20.03
N PRO A 256 31.40 17.03 19.93
CA PRO A 256 32.07 18.09 19.22
C PRO A 256 33.37 18.50 19.95
N ILE A 257 34.39 18.94 19.19
CA ILE A 257 35.71 19.32 19.68
C ILE A 257 35.64 20.28 20.89
N VAL A 258 34.68 21.19 20.90
CA VAL A 258 34.52 22.17 21.99
C VAL A 258 34.12 21.49 23.31
N GLN A 259 33.29 20.45 23.25
CA GLN A 259 32.90 19.68 24.45
C GLN A 259 34.08 18.82 24.97
N ILE A 260 34.78 18.14 24.05
CA ILE A 260 36.00 17.36 24.40
C ILE A 260 37.03 18.26 25.07
N ALA A 261 37.29 19.46 24.51
CA ALA A 261 38.20 20.43 25.07
C ALA A 261 37.81 20.86 26.51
N LYS A 262 36.51 21.06 26.78
CA LYS A 262 35.98 21.35 28.12
C LYS A 262 36.12 20.17 29.07
N THR A 263 35.84 18.97 28.63
CA THR A 263 35.89 17.73 29.44
C THR A 263 37.35 17.42 29.86
N LEU A 264 38.29 17.57 28.95
CA LEU A 264 39.71 17.33 29.19
C LEU A 264 40.43 18.54 29.77
N LYS A 265 39.76 19.69 29.90
CA LYS A 265 40.34 20.97 30.41
C LYS A 265 41.55 21.43 29.58
N ILE A 266 41.54 21.21 28.28
CA ILE A 266 42.63 21.52 27.35
C ILE A 266 42.14 22.57 26.36
N GLY A 267 43.06 23.36 25.79
CA GLY A 267 42.72 24.34 24.77
C GLY A 267 42.18 23.71 23.48
N ARG A 268 41.20 24.36 22.78
CA ARG A 268 40.58 23.86 21.58
C ARG A 268 41.57 23.48 20.47
N ASP A 269 42.61 24.31 20.27
CA ASP A 269 43.62 24.06 19.23
C ASP A 269 44.49 22.87 19.55
N THR A 270 44.81 22.68 20.84
CA THR A 270 45.56 21.52 21.35
C THR A 270 44.71 20.25 21.17
N THR A 271 43.43 20.29 21.50
CA THR A 271 42.51 19.16 21.30
C THR A 271 42.41 18.77 19.82
N SER A 272 42.32 19.75 18.91
CA SER A 272 42.29 19.48 17.44
C SER A 272 43.59 18.82 16.96
N LYS A 273 44.75 19.27 17.46
CA LYS A 273 46.06 18.66 17.15
C LYS A 273 46.16 17.23 17.69
N MET A 274 45.66 16.99 18.91
CA MET A 274 45.65 15.65 19.52
C MET A 274 44.73 14.68 18.75
N ILE A 275 43.55 15.11 18.32
CA ILE A 275 42.64 14.27 17.48
C ILE A 275 43.35 13.85 16.20
N ARG A 276 44.00 14.80 15.47
CA ARG A 276 44.75 14.48 14.25
C ARG A 276 45.95 13.54 14.52
N ALA A 277 46.62 13.73 15.63
CA ALA A 277 47.72 12.84 16.04
C ALA A 277 47.21 11.43 16.32
N SER A 278 46.09 11.30 17.03
CA SER A 278 45.45 10.02 17.34
C SER A 278 44.96 9.31 16.08
N GLU A 279 44.34 10.04 15.11
CA GLU A 279 43.94 9.47 13.81
C GLU A 279 45.16 9.00 13.01
N ASN A 280 46.26 9.74 13.01
CA ASN A 280 47.46 9.33 12.30
C ASN A 280 48.11 8.11 12.95
N GLU A 281 48.15 8.03 14.30
CA GLU A 281 48.62 6.85 15.00
C GLU A 281 47.79 5.62 14.66
N MET A 282 46.47 5.74 14.68
CA MET A 282 45.55 4.65 14.27
C MET A 282 45.84 4.20 12.84
N ARG A 283 45.99 5.14 11.89
CA ARG A 283 46.32 4.81 10.47
C ARG A 283 47.65 4.05 10.36
N LEU A 284 48.64 4.41 11.18
CA LEU A 284 49.92 3.71 11.14
C LEU A 284 49.83 2.29 11.70
N ILE A 285 49.05 2.08 12.78
CA ILE A 285 48.79 0.76 13.33
C ILE A 285 48.04 -0.12 12.34
N LEU A 286 46.96 0.40 11.71
CA LEU A 286 46.17 -0.32 10.71
C LEU A 286 46.99 -0.68 9.46
N LYS A 287 47.93 0.20 9.00
CA LYS A 287 48.82 -0.10 7.85
C LYS A 287 49.88 -1.15 8.18
N LYS A 288 50.40 -1.20 9.39
CA LYS A 288 51.42 -2.17 9.80
C LYS A 288 50.82 -3.53 10.17
N GLY A 289 49.51 -3.63 10.29
CA GLY A 289 48.81 -4.75 10.91
C GLY A 289 49.02 -4.78 12.44
N PRO A 290 48.05 -5.31 13.20
CA PRO A 290 48.22 -5.46 14.64
C PRO A 290 49.41 -6.37 14.91
N PRO A 291 50.27 -6.06 15.92
CA PRO A 291 51.37 -6.92 16.30
C PRO A 291 50.81 -8.31 16.62
N LYS A 292 51.34 -9.34 15.97
CA LYS A 292 50.94 -10.74 16.21
C LYS A 292 51.04 -11.02 17.72
N LYS A 293 49.89 -11.31 18.35
CA LYS A 293 49.90 -11.82 19.72
C LYS A 293 50.79 -13.07 19.73
N HIS A 294 51.88 -13.03 20.44
CA HIS A 294 52.68 -14.21 20.72
C HIS A 294 51.69 -15.26 21.31
N SER A 295 51.52 -16.37 20.62
CA SER A 295 50.81 -17.52 21.14
C SER A 295 51.44 -17.91 22.46
N LEU A 296 50.73 -17.66 23.56
CA LEU A 296 51.00 -18.32 24.82
C LEU A 296 50.87 -19.81 24.53
N GLN A 297 52.00 -20.47 24.38
CA GLN A 297 52.07 -21.93 24.37
C GLN A 297 51.39 -22.43 25.65
N SER A 298 50.17 -22.95 25.49
CA SER A 298 49.55 -23.78 26.51
C SER A 298 50.43 -25.04 26.66
N SER A 299 51.27 -25.08 27.68
CA SER A 299 51.84 -26.31 28.19
C SER A 299 50.69 -27.20 28.67
N SER A 300 50.14 -27.99 27.79
CA SER A 300 49.29 -29.11 28.15
C SER A 300 50.14 -30.20 28.74
N SER A 301 50.23 -30.24 30.07
CA SER A 301 50.62 -31.43 30.82
C SER A 301 49.60 -32.53 30.55
N SER A 302 50.06 -33.53 29.83
CA SER A 302 49.41 -34.81 29.62
C SER A 302 49.07 -35.46 30.95
N LEU A 303 47.78 -35.53 31.32
CA LEU A 303 47.25 -36.44 32.30
C LEU A 303 46.69 -37.64 31.55
N ILE A 304 47.49 -38.68 31.56
CA ILE A 304 47.13 -40.06 31.14
C ILE A 304 46.11 -40.59 32.17
N TRP A 305 44.91 -40.83 31.75
CA TRP A 305 43.99 -41.69 32.50
C TRP A 305 43.98 -43.08 31.85
N GLY A 306 44.68 -44.00 32.55
CA GLY A 306 44.56 -45.43 32.29
C GLY A 306 43.25 -45.96 32.86
N TRP A 307 42.60 -46.74 32.03
CA TRP A 307 41.51 -47.64 32.46
C TRP A 307 42.13 -49.04 32.69
N GLY A 308 42.01 -49.51 33.96
CA GLY A 308 42.05 -50.89 34.31
C GLY A 308 40.61 -51.42 34.51
#